data_a23d9acc323543b9625439f8b6c58fc6
#
_entry.id   a23d9acc323543b9625439f8b6c58fc6
#
_cell.length_a   1.000
_cell.length_b   1.000
_cell.length_c   1.000
_cell.angle_alpha   90.00
_cell.angle_beta   90.00
_cell.angle_gamma   90.00
#
_symmetry.space_group_name_H-M   'P 1'
#
loop_
_entity.id
_entity.type
_entity.pdbx_description
1 polymer ?
#
loop_
_entity_poly.entity_id
_entity_poly.type
_entity_poly.pdbx_seq_one_letter_code
_entity_poly.pdbx_strand_id
1 'polypeptide(L)'
;MYDNTNTAQKSFDENYLSEELLQAQWAEFIELKKVIAEIYLKKGSPITILDIGIGNARIVKHLSAIPEMWNMIKFYDGTDNAEICVNLSRNVVNKLKIEDKVTVYFLDAVKLNQLQKQYDLIITTWFTEGNFYPENFPFENYNSLTEKIDLSKNEKFDTIFTFAYEMLNANGEILIGACYIDNENTRKKQELSYKKMGMTVITDAKDSFTATKERFWSQRFTKEKIYSYFEFVKQEKISFTPLDPYNYAMQIRIKKGSILKPG
;
A
#
# COMPACT_ATOMS: atom_id res chain seq x y z
N MET A 1 -12.66 6.30 -5.07
CA MET A 1 -11.39 6.91 -5.55
C MET A 1 -11.22 6.74 -7.06
N TYR A 2 -11.31 5.55 -7.60
CA TYR A 2 -11.13 5.28 -9.03
C TYR A 2 -12.45 5.03 -9.78
N ASP A 3 -13.46 5.86 -9.48
CA ASP A 3 -14.79 5.75 -10.11
C ASP A 3 -14.80 6.30 -11.54
N ASN A 4 -13.70 6.94 -11.95
CA ASN A 4 -13.54 7.54 -13.28
C ASN A 4 -12.24 7.07 -13.92
N THR A 5 -12.35 6.52 -15.13
CA THR A 5 -11.22 5.99 -15.93
C THR A 5 -10.11 7.02 -16.13
N ASN A 6 -10.44 8.28 -16.36
CA ASN A 6 -9.45 9.35 -16.56
C ASN A 6 -8.64 9.63 -15.30
N THR A 7 -9.28 9.59 -14.13
CA THR A 7 -8.64 9.78 -12.84
C THR A 7 -7.71 8.61 -12.50
N ALA A 8 -8.16 7.37 -12.73
CA ALA A 8 -7.35 6.19 -12.56
C ALA A 8 -6.11 6.20 -13.47
N GLN A 9 -6.29 6.54 -14.75
CA GLN A 9 -5.17 6.64 -15.71
C GLN A 9 -4.14 7.67 -15.28
N LYS A 10 -4.58 8.87 -14.86
CA LYS A 10 -3.68 9.92 -14.36
C LYS A 10 -2.90 9.50 -13.11
N SER A 11 -3.51 8.72 -12.22
CA SER A 11 -2.85 8.24 -10.99
C SER A 11 -1.73 7.21 -11.28
N PHE A 12 -1.78 6.56 -12.44
CA PHE A 12 -0.78 5.59 -12.87
C PHE A 12 0.20 6.14 -13.92
N ASP A 13 -0.02 7.38 -14.38
CA ASP A 13 0.82 8.01 -15.41
C ASP A 13 2.01 8.72 -14.76
N GLU A 14 3.21 8.21 -15.02
CA GLU A 14 4.47 8.73 -14.51
C GLU A 14 4.70 10.21 -14.89
N ASN A 15 4.08 10.72 -15.96
CA ASN A 15 4.18 12.13 -16.34
C ASN A 15 3.59 13.12 -15.33
N TYR A 16 2.72 12.64 -14.42
CA TYR A 16 2.19 13.46 -13.32
C TYR A 16 3.01 13.34 -12.03
N LEU A 17 4.03 12.46 -12.01
CA LEU A 17 4.88 12.27 -10.84
C LEU A 17 6.03 13.28 -10.83
N SER A 18 6.40 13.72 -9.63
CA SER A 18 7.64 14.47 -9.44
C SER A 18 8.84 13.53 -9.51
N GLU A 19 10.04 14.09 -9.72
CA GLU A 19 11.27 13.30 -9.73
C GLU A 19 11.47 12.52 -8.43
N GLU A 20 11.15 13.13 -7.29
CA GLU A 20 11.26 12.48 -5.98
C GLU A 20 10.30 11.28 -5.84
N LEU A 21 9.09 11.39 -6.39
CA LEU A 21 8.15 10.28 -6.42
C LEU A 21 8.63 9.14 -7.32
N LEU A 22 9.19 9.44 -8.47
CA LEU A 22 9.79 8.44 -9.34
C LEU A 22 10.97 7.74 -8.64
N GLN A 23 11.85 8.50 -7.98
CA GLN A 23 12.94 7.92 -7.18
C GLN A 23 12.43 7.03 -6.07
N ALA A 24 11.41 7.45 -5.31
CA ALA A 24 10.79 6.63 -4.27
C ALA A 24 10.18 5.34 -4.84
N GLN A 25 9.56 5.39 -6.02
CA GLN A 25 8.99 4.23 -6.69
C GLN A 25 10.05 3.20 -7.09
N TRP A 26 11.19 3.63 -7.60
CA TRP A 26 12.30 2.75 -7.91
C TRP A 26 12.97 2.19 -6.65
N ALA A 27 13.14 3.00 -5.62
CA ALA A 27 13.68 2.54 -4.33
C ALA A 27 12.76 1.50 -3.70
N GLU A 28 11.44 1.72 -3.70
CA GLU A 28 10.44 0.74 -3.27
C GLU A 28 10.63 -0.61 -3.97
N PHE A 29 10.76 -0.60 -5.29
CA PHE A 29 10.91 -1.82 -6.06
C PHE A 29 12.25 -2.53 -5.78
N ILE A 30 13.34 -1.77 -5.60
CA ILE A 30 14.65 -2.34 -5.23
C ILE A 30 14.57 -3.02 -3.87
N GLU A 31 13.97 -2.37 -2.87
CA GLU A 31 13.81 -2.96 -1.53
C GLU A 31 12.87 -4.17 -1.54
N LEU A 32 11.78 -4.14 -2.30
CA LEU A 32 10.89 -5.27 -2.48
C LEU A 32 11.64 -6.50 -3.03
N LYS A 33 12.49 -6.32 -4.04
CA LYS A 33 13.31 -7.42 -4.58
C LYS A 33 14.23 -8.03 -3.51
N LYS A 34 14.85 -7.21 -2.67
CA LYS A 34 15.69 -7.70 -1.56
C LYS A 34 14.86 -8.55 -0.60
N VAL A 35 13.68 -8.07 -0.20
CA VAL A 35 12.78 -8.81 0.72
C VAL A 35 12.34 -10.15 0.11
N ILE A 36 11.96 -10.17 -1.16
CA ILE A 36 11.60 -11.42 -1.88
C ILE A 36 12.78 -12.41 -1.83
N ALA A 37 13.98 -11.95 -2.18
CA ALA A 37 15.17 -12.81 -2.19
C ALA A 37 15.52 -13.33 -0.77
N GLU A 38 15.44 -12.49 0.26
CA GLU A 38 15.69 -12.89 1.65
C GLU A 38 14.70 -13.96 2.13
N ILE A 39 13.39 -13.78 1.86
CA ILE A 39 12.37 -14.77 2.25
C ILE A 39 12.57 -16.08 1.47
N TYR A 40 12.83 -15.99 0.17
CA TYR A 40 13.12 -17.18 -0.66
C TYR A 40 14.32 -17.96 -0.15
N LEU A 41 15.44 -17.31 0.13
CA LEU A 41 16.66 -17.94 0.66
C LEU A 41 16.40 -18.59 2.03
N LYS A 42 15.69 -17.91 2.90
CA LYS A 42 15.34 -18.43 4.24
C LYS A 42 14.38 -19.61 4.16
N LYS A 43 13.42 -19.59 3.22
CA LYS A 43 12.44 -20.65 3.04
C LYS A 43 13.03 -21.86 2.29
N GLY A 44 13.98 -21.66 1.38
CA GLY A 44 14.57 -22.67 0.52
C GLY A 44 13.64 -23.15 -0.60
N SER A 45 12.55 -22.42 -0.88
CA SER A 45 11.58 -22.75 -1.94
C SER A 45 10.81 -21.51 -2.39
N PRO A 46 10.19 -21.54 -3.58
CA PRO A 46 9.42 -20.38 -4.08
C PRO A 46 8.33 -19.93 -3.13
N ILE A 47 8.19 -18.60 -3.01
CA ILE A 47 7.32 -17.92 -2.04
C ILE A 47 5.96 -17.60 -2.62
N THR A 48 5.00 -17.37 -1.76
CA THR A 48 3.64 -16.93 -2.09
C THR A 48 3.45 -15.49 -1.70
N ILE A 49 2.89 -14.67 -2.61
CA ILE A 49 2.72 -13.23 -2.43
C ILE A 49 1.24 -12.86 -2.52
N LEU A 50 0.78 -11.98 -1.63
CA LEU A 50 -0.48 -11.24 -1.74
C LEU A 50 -0.17 -9.75 -1.91
N ASP A 51 -0.72 -9.13 -2.94
CA ASP A 51 -0.63 -7.69 -3.22
C ASP A 51 -1.99 -7.03 -2.94
N ILE A 52 -2.07 -6.23 -1.90
CA ILE A 52 -3.27 -5.50 -1.50
C ILE A 52 -3.29 -4.15 -2.23
N GLY A 53 -4.27 -3.95 -3.11
CA GLY A 53 -4.35 -2.79 -3.99
C GLY A 53 -3.42 -2.92 -5.18
N ILE A 54 -3.55 -4.03 -5.96
CA ILE A 54 -2.69 -4.34 -7.11
C ILE A 54 -2.67 -3.25 -8.20
N GLY A 55 -3.71 -2.41 -8.27
CA GLY A 55 -3.80 -1.28 -9.20
C GLY A 55 -3.73 -1.69 -10.67
N ASN A 56 -2.69 -1.25 -11.36
CA ASN A 56 -2.40 -1.58 -12.75
C ASN A 56 -1.40 -2.75 -12.92
N ALA A 57 -1.19 -3.56 -11.89
CA ALA A 57 -0.21 -4.65 -11.86
C ALA A 57 1.24 -4.24 -12.14
N ARG A 58 1.65 -3.02 -11.75
CA ARG A 58 3.02 -2.50 -11.96
C ARG A 58 4.07 -3.47 -11.41
N ILE A 59 3.90 -3.93 -10.18
CA ILE A 59 4.86 -4.83 -9.50
C ILE A 59 4.96 -6.17 -10.24
N VAL A 60 3.83 -6.76 -10.61
CA VAL A 60 3.80 -8.02 -11.38
C VAL A 60 4.55 -7.87 -12.71
N LYS A 61 4.29 -6.77 -13.44
CA LYS A 61 4.95 -6.47 -14.69
C LYS A 61 6.48 -6.38 -14.53
N HIS A 62 6.95 -5.69 -13.50
CA HIS A 62 8.39 -5.55 -13.27
C HIS A 62 9.04 -6.84 -12.78
N LEU A 63 8.40 -7.59 -11.87
CA LEU A 63 8.94 -8.86 -11.37
C LEU A 63 8.98 -9.93 -12.46
N SER A 64 7.94 -10.03 -13.30
CA SER A 64 7.88 -11.02 -14.39
C SER A 64 8.91 -10.77 -15.50
N ALA A 65 9.38 -9.53 -15.64
CA ALA A 65 10.44 -9.15 -16.57
C ALA A 65 11.85 -9.57 -16.09
N ILE A 66 12.00 -10.05 -14.85
CA ILE A 66 13.27 -10.49 -14.25
C ILE A 66 13.15 -11.99 -13.95
N PRO A 67 13.64 -12.89 -14.82
CA PRO A 67 13.43 -14.33 -14.70
C PRO A 67 13.88 -14.90 -13.34
N GLU A 68 15.00 -14.44 -12.79
CA GLU A 68 15.53 -14.88 -11.50
C GLU A 68 14.55 -14.54 -10.37
N MET A 69 13.99 -13.35 -10.35
CA MET A 69 13.00 -12.93 -9.36
C MET A 69 11.67 -13.69 -9.55
N TRP A 70 11.25 -13.82 -10.81
CA TRP A 70 10.01 -14.52 -11.14
C TRP A 70 10.02 -15.99 -10.71
N ASN A 71 11.16 -16.66 -10.83
CA ASN A 71 11.34 -18.05 -10.40
C ASN A 71 11.32 -18.20 -8.87
N MET A 72 11.59 -17.15 -8.09
CA MET A 72 11.46 -17.16 -6.63
C MET A 72 10.00 -17.12 -6.15
N ILE A 73 9.04 -16.83 -7.04
CA ILE A 73 7.63 -16.69 -6.70
C ILE A 73 6.88 -17.94 -7.15
N LYS A 74 6.15 -18.58 -6.23
CA LYS A 74 5.30 -19.75 -6.50
C LYS A 74 3.97 -19.33 -7.13
N PHE A 75 3.26 -18.41 -6.46
CA PHE A 75 2.07 -17.73 -6.97
C PHE A 75 1.97 -16.33 -6.40
N TYR A 76 1.24 -15.49 -7.12
CA TYR A 76 1.03 -14.09 -6.80
C TYR A 76 -0.47 -13.79 -6.89
N ASP A 77 -1.09 -13.50 -5.75
CA ASP A 77 -2.48 -13.06 -5.69
C ASP A 77 -2.51 -11.53 -5.55
N GLY A 78 -3.36 -10.87 -6.31
CA GLY A 78 -3.59 -9.44 -6.20
C GLY A 78 -5.05 -9.13 -5.90
N THR A 79 -5.32 -8.17 -5.03
CA THR A 79 -6.67 -7.69 -4.72
C THR A 79 -6.80 -6.21 -5.05
N ASP A 80 -7.98 -5.79 -5.49
CA ASP A 80 -8.36 -4.38 -5.60
C ASP A 80 -9.87 -4.25 -5.46
N ASN A 81 -10.35 -3.15 -4.88
CA ASN A 81 -11.78 -2.86 -4.75
C ASN A 81 -12.31 -1.94 -5.85
N ALA A 82 -11.48 -1.50 -6.77
CA ALA A 82 -11.85 -0.74 -7.94
C ALA A 82 -11.91 -1.65 -9.17
N GLU A 83 -13.08 -1.81 -9.77
CA GLU A 83 -13.26 -2.68 -10.93
C GLU A 83 -12.34 -2.30 -12.10
N ILE A 84 -12.09 -1.01 -12.29
CA ILE A 84 -11.16 -0.52 -13.31
C ILE A 84 -9.74 -1.03 -13.08
N CYS A 85 -9.26 -1.04 -11.82
CA CYS A 85 -7.93 -1.54 -11.46
C CYS A 85 -7.84 -3.05 -11.69
N VAL A 86 -8.88 -3.80 -11.29
CA VAL A 86 -8.97 -5.24 -11.54
C VAL A 86 -8.91 -5.56 -13.03
N ASN A 87 -9.64 -4.81 -13.86
CA ASN A 87 -9.64 -5.02 -15.30
C ASN A 87 -8.29 -4.66 -15.94
N LEU A 88 -7.65 -3.58 -15.51
CA LEU A 88 -6.29 -3.21 -15.94
C LEU A 88 -5.28 -4.30 -15.58
N SER A 89 -5.32 -4.79 -14.34
CA SER A 89 -4.41 -5.85 -13.88
C SER A 89 -4.60 -7.15 -14.64
N ARG A 90 -5.85 -7.59 -14.84
CA ARG A 90 -6.15 -8.81 -15.63
C ARG A 90 -5.67 -8.69 -17.06
N ASN A 91 -5.83 -7.52 -17.67
CA ASN A 91 -5.32 -7.26 -19.02
C ASN A 91 -3.77 -7.39 -19.08
N VAL A 92 -3.07 -6.89 -18.06
CA VAL A 92 -1.61 -7.04 -17.97
C VAL A 92 -1.23 -8.52 -17.82
N VAL A 93 -1.88 -9.25 -16.90
CA VAL A 93 -1.64 -10.67 -16.65
C VAL A 93 -1.84 -11.50 -17.93
N ASN A 94 -2.96 -11.32 -18.63
CA ASN A 94 -3.27 -12.00 -19.89
C ASN A 94 -2.27 -11.64 -20.99
N LYS A 95 -1.90 -10.38 -21.11
CA LYS A 95 -0.92 -9.92 -22.11
C LYS A 95 0.47 -10.52 -21.90
N LEU A 96 0.86 -10.72 -20.65
CA LEU A 96 2.13 -11.33 -20.27
C LEU A 96 2.07 -12.89 -20.29
N LYS A 97 0.87 -13.48 -20.40
CA LYS A 97 0.63 -14.93 -20.39
C LYS A 97 1.15 -15.59 -19.11
N ILE A 98 0.76 -15.04 -17.95
CA ILE A 98 1.19 -15.49 -16.61
C ILE A 98 0.01 -15.86 -15.71
N GLU A 99 -1.15 -16.19 -16.28
CA GLU A 99 -2.39 -16.55 -15.59
C GLU A 99 -2.26 -17.81 -14.73
N ASP A 100 -1.32 -18.67 -15.06
CA ASP A 100 -0.98 -19.88 -14.32
C ASP A 100 -0.37 -19.56 -12.94
N LYS A 101 0.18 -18.37 -12.79
CA LYS A 101 0.90 -17.95 -11.59
C LYS A 101 0.28 -16.72 -10.88
N VAL A 102 -0.51 -15.92 -11.57
CA VAL A 102 -1.10 -14.68 -11.06
C VAL A 102 -2.62 -14.74 -11.06
N THR A 103 -3.24 -14.52 -9.90
CA THR A 103 -4.70 -14.40 -9.78
C THR A 103 -5.08 -13.00 -9.29
N VAL A 104 -6.04 -12.36 -9.97
CA VAL A 104 -6.54 -11.02 -9.59
C VAL A 104 -7.98 -11.10 -9.10
N TYR A 105 -8.21 -10.69 -7.85
CA TYR A 105 -9.50 -10.70 -7.18
C TYR A 105 -10.11 -9.29 -7.14
N PHE A 106 -11.37 -9.18 -7.48
CA PHE A 106 -12.19 -8.01 -7.14
C PHE A 106 -12.64 -8.17 -5.69
N LEU A 107 -11.88 -7.58 -4.77
CA LEU A 107 -12.09 -7.77 -3.33
C LEU A 107 -11.67 -6.52 -2.54
N ASP A 108 -12.54 -6.04 -1.67
CA ASP A 108 -12.17 -5.02 -0.69
C ASP A 108 -11.24 -5.62 0.38
N ALA A 109 -10.17 -4.92 0.69
CA ALA A 109 -9.15 -5.36 1.64
C ALA A 109 -9.70 -5.62 3.07
N VAL A 110 -10.81 -5.00 3.46
CA VAL A 110 -11.50 -5.32 4.73
C VAL A 110 -12.13 -6.72 4.75
N LYS A 111 -12.08 -7.44 3.62
CA LYS A 111 -12.61 -8.81 3.45
C LYS A 111 -11.53 -9.82 3.08
N LEU A 112 -10.26 -9.52 3.32
CA LEU A 112 -9.12 -10.38 2.96
C LEU A 112 -9.25 -11.80 3.51
N ASN A 113 -9.85 -11.97 4.69
CA ASN A 113 -10.12 -13.27 5.31
C ASN A 113 -10.95 -14.23 4.43
N GLN A 114 -11.69 -13.72 3.44
CA GLN A 114 -12.44 -14.54 2.48
C GLN A 114 -11.54 -15.33 1.53
N LEU A 115 -10.27 -14.94 1.34
CA LEU A 115 -9.32 -15.68 0.49
C LEU A 115 -8.95 -17.04 1.08
N GLN A 116 -9.02 -17.21 2.42
CA GLN A 116 -8.71 -18.48 3.11
C GLN A 116 -7.36 -19.09 2.70
N LYS A 117 -6.37 -18.24 2.45
CA LYS A 117 -5.01 -18.57 2.03
C LYS A 117 -4.00 -18.00 3.01
N GLN A 118 -2.79 -18.55 2.98
CA GLN A 118 -1.64 -18.02 3.71
C GLN A 118 -0.51 -17.66 2.76
N TYR A 119 0.26 -16.65 3.13
CA TYR A 119 1.29 -16.05 2.29
C TYR A 119 2.62 -15.92 3.04
N ASP A 120 3.72 -16.00 2.27
CA ASP A 120 5.05 -15.75 2.79
C ASP A 120 5.37 -14.25 2.83
N LEU A 121 4.76 -13.50 1.89
CA LEU A 121 4.88 -12.06 1.81
C LEU A 121 3.52 -11.44 1.45
N ILE A 122 3.11 -10.44 2.23
CA ILE A 122 1.94 -9.61 1.91
C ILE A 122 2.44 -8.19 1.69
N ILE A 123 2.08 -7.59 0.57
CA ILE A 123 2.54 -6.26 0.21
C ILE A 123 1.38 -5.29 0.02
N THR A 124 1.63 -4.03 0.34
CA THR A 124 0.95 -2.87 -0.22
C THR A 124 2.01 -2.00 -0.88
N THR A 125 1.77 -1.45 -2.05
CA THR A 125 2.76 -0.65 -2.75
C THR A 125 2.18 0.68 -3.17
N TRP A 126 3.06 1.64 -3.41
CA TRP A 126 2.72 2.92 -3.99
C TRP A 126 1.62 3.66 -3.21
N PHE A 127 1.84 3.86 -1.91
CA PHE A 127 0.94 4.62 -1.02
C PHE A 127 -0.48 4.06 -0.88
N THR A 128 -0.71 2.80 -1.23
CA THR A 128 -2.04 2.14 -1.13
C THR A 128 -2.60 2.20 0.29
N GLU A 129 -1.77 1.97 1.31
CA GLU A 129 -2.18 2.01 2.72
C GLU A 129 -2.65 3.41 3.16
N GLY A 130 -2.07 4.44 2.56
CA GLY A 130 -2.50 5.83 2.77
C GLY A 130 -3.92 6.11 2.27
N ASN A 131 -4.47 5.26 1.41
CA ASN A 131 -5.81 5.40 0.84
C ASN A 131 -6.91 4.70 1.66
N PHE A 132 -6.57 4.07 2.77
CA PHE A 132 -7.53 3.42 3.66
C PHE A 132 -8.22 4.44 4.58
N TYR A 133 -9.05 5.31 4.01
CA TYR A 133 -9.78 6.31 4.77
C TYR A 133 -10.94 5.71 5.58
N PRO A 134 -11.33 6.34 6.71
CA PRO A 134 -12.45 5.91 7.53
C PRO A 134 -13.76 5.82 6.73
N GLU A 135 -14.57 4.80 7.03
CA GLU A 135 -15.91 4.70 6.45
C GLU A 135 -16.72 5.98 6.77
N ASN A 136 -17.49 6.46 5.81
CA ASN A 136 -18.29 7.68 5.96
C ASN A 136 -17.49 8.99 6.15
N PHE A 137 -16.23 9.06 5.68
CA PHE A 137 -15.50 10.34 5.71
C PHE A 137 -16.27 11.42 4.95
N PRO A 138 -16.53 12.59 5.57
CA PRO A 138 -17.43 13.62 5.03
C PRO A 138 -16.71 14.54 4.01
N PHE A 139 -16.30 14.01 2.86
CA PHE A 139 -15.55 14.74 1.83
C PHE A 139 -16.17 16.07 1.42
N GLU A 140 -17.50 16.18 1.43
CA GLU A 140 -18.20 17.39 0.97
C GLU A 140 -18.18 18.51 2.02
N ASN A 141 -18.14 18.15 3.31
CA ASN A 141 -18.33 19.08 4.42
C ASN A 141 -17.15 19.17 5.39
N TYR A 142 -16.02 18.50 5.11
CA TYR A 142 -14.91 18.39 6.06
C TYR A 142 -14.38 19.74 6.57
N ASN A 143 -14.22 20.74 5.68
CA ASN A 143 -13.71 22.08 6.09
C ASN A 143 -14.65 22.83 7.02
N SER A 144 -15.95 22.52 7.01
CA SER A 144 -16.97 23.16 7.85
C SER A 144 -17.18 22.46 9.19
N LEU A 145 -16.50 21.33 9.44
CA LEU A 145 -16.59 20.66 10.72
C LEU A 145 -15.93 21.47 11.82
N THR A 146 -16.64 21.63 12.94
CA THR A 146 -16.11 22.26 14.17
C THR A 146 -15.12 21.33 14.87
N GLU A 147 -15.36 20.03 14.83
CA GLU A 147 -14.47 18.99 15.35
C GLU A 147 -13.83 18.23 14.21
N LYS A 148 -12.52 18.14 14.22
CA LYS A 148 -11.77 17.38 13.22
C LYS A 148 -11.81 15.89 13.54
N ILE A 149 -11.74 15.08 12.50
CA ILE A 149 -11.71 13.63 12.64
C ILE A 149 -10.41 13.22 13.33
N ASP A 150 -10.56 12.48 14.42
CA ASP A 150 -9.44 11.85 15.10
C ASP A 150 -9.04 10.57 14.33
N LEU A 151 -7.84 10.60 13.76
CA LEU A 151 -7.19 9.43 13.15
C LEU A 151 -6.20 8.75 14.09
N SER A 152 -6.35 8.92 15.41
CA SER A 152 -5.58 8.12 16.39
C SER A 152 -5.82 6.64 16.17
N LYS A 153 -7.05 6.27 15.76
CA LYS A 153 -7.42 4.92 15.31
C LYS A 153 -8.08 5.01 13.94
N ASN A 154 -7.55 4.27 12.99
CA ASN A 154 -8.16 4.05 11.70
C ASN A 154 -8.62 2.60 11.63
N GLU A 155 -9.88 2.34 11.95
CA GLU A 155 -10.47 1.00 12.02
C GLU A 155 -10.31 0.20 10.73
N LYS A 156 -10.35 0.89 9.59
CA LYS A 156 -10.16 0.25 8.29
C LYS A 156 -8.72 -0.24 8.13
N PHE A 157 -7.75 0.57 8.50
CA PHE A 157 -6.33 0.20 8.50
C PHE A 157 -6.09 -0.98 9.46
N ASP A 158 -6.61 -0.89 10.69
CA ASP A 158 -6.46 -1.94 11.70
C ASP A 158 -7.06 -3.26 11.23
N THR A 159 -8.27 -3.25 10.66
CA THR A 159 -8.94 -4.45 10.14
C THR A 159 -8.11 -5.10 9.02
N ILE A 160 -7.67 -4.31 8.05
CA ILE A 160 -6.91 -4.81 6.89
C ILE A 160 -5.60 -5.46 7.34
N PHE A 161 -4.84 -4.78 8.19
CA PHE A 161 -3.53 -5.27 8.59
C PHE A 161 -3.58 -6.35 9.67
N THR A 162 -4.65 -6.41 10.46
CA THR A 162 -4.91 -7.57 11.33
C THR A 162 -5.13 -8.83 10.49
N PHE A 163 -6.02 -8.79 9.49
CA PHE A 163 -6.22 -9.92 8.58
C PHE A 163 -4.95 -10.27 7.80
N ALA A 164 -4.25 -9.27 7.27
CA ALA A 164 -2.98 -9.49 6.58
C ALA A 164 -1.97 -10.22 7.50
N TYR A 165 -1.87 -9.82 8.76
CA TYR A 165 -0.95 -10.46 9.70
C TYR A 165 -1.36 -11.90 10.05
N GLU A 166 -2.65 -12.16 10.22
CA GLU A 166 -3.19 -13.51 10.45
C GLU A 166 -2.93 -14.44 9.26
N MET A 167 -3.03 -13.92 8.04
CA MET A 167 -2.79 -14.65 6.78
C MET A 167 -1.30 -14.90 6.48
N LEU A 168 -0.37 -14.41 7.29
CA LEU A 168 1.04 -14.74 7.11
C LEU A 168 1.36 -16.18 7.52
N ASN A 169 2.22 -16.85 6.76
CA ASN A 169 2.92 -18.05 7.18
C ASN A 169 3.80 -17.78 8.43
N ALA A 170 4.24 -18.81 9.13
CA ALA A 170 4.99 -18.69 10.41
C ALA A 170 6.23 -17.78 10.33
N ASN A 171 6.89 -17.67 9.18
CA ASN A 171 8.04 -16.80 8.93
C ASN A 171 7.74 -15.73 7.88
N GLY A 172 6.46 -15.47 7.64
CA GLY A 172 6.01 -14.50 6.65
C GLY A 172 6.19 -13.06 7.13
N GLU A 173 6.07 -12.14 6.19
CA GLU A 173 6.27 -10.71 6.43
C GLU A 173 5.23 -9.88 5.69
N ILE A 174 4.87 -8.72 6.29
CA ILE A 174 4.14 -7.66 5.59
C ILE A 174 5.18 -6.62 5.17
N LEU A 175 5.08 -6.17 3.93
CA LEU A 175 5.84 -5.05 3.39
C LEU A 175 4.88 -3.95 2.94
N ILE A 176 4.83 -2.87 3.69
CA ILE A 176 4.22 -1.63 3.25
C ILE A 176 5.28 -0.88 2.45
N GLY A 177 5.11 -0.82 1.14
CA GLY A 177 6.12 -0.37 0.20
C GLY A 177 6.46 1.10 0.37
N ALA A 178 5.80 2.01 -0.35
CA ALA A 178 5.96 3.44 -0.15
C ALA A 178 4.85 3.97 0.75
N CYS A 179 5.23 4.52 1.90
CA CYS A 179 4.34 5.11 2.89
C CYS A 179 4.74 6.58 3.09
N TYR A 180 3.78 7.51 2.97
CA TYR A 180 4.06 8.93 3.19
C TYR A 180 4.46 9.23 4.63
N ILE A 181 5.60 9.90 4.81
CA ILE A 181 6.05 10.35 6.13
C ILE A 181 5.31 11.62 6.52
N ASP A 182 4.78 11.69 7.75
CA ASP A 182 4.05 12.86 8.23
C ASP A 182 5.01 13.98 8.64
N ASN A 183 5.19 14.91 7.71
CA ASN A 183 5.93 16.16 7.90
C ASN A 183 5.40 17.25 6.96
N GLU A 184 5.79 18.49 7.24
CA GLU A 184 5.31 19.65 6.48
C GLU A 184 5.69 19.61 5.00
N ASN A 185 6.89 19.11 4.67
CA ASN A 185 7.34 19.00 3.28
C ASN A 185 6.48 18.03 2.49
N THR A 186 6.22 16.85 3.04
CA THR A 186 5.34 15.82 2.43
C THR A 186 3.94 16.37 2.21
N ARG A 187 3.37 17.04 3.22
CA ARG A 187 2.05 17.68 3.10
C ARG A 187 1.99 18.67 1.94
N LYS A 188 2.95 19.60 1.88
CA LYS A 188 3.01 20.61 0.81
C LYS A 188 3.12 19.95 -0.57
N LYS A 189 3.93 18.89 -0.71
CA LYS A 189 4.07 18.15 -1.97
C LYS A 189 2.79 17.43 -2.38
N GLN A 190 2.09 16.79 -1.45
CA GLN A 190 0.78 16.17 -1.72
C GLN A 190 -0.24 17.21 -2.19
N GLU A 191 -0.36 18.33 -1.49
CA GLU A 191 -1.27 19.42 -1.88
C GLU A 191 -0.96 19.96 -3.28
N LEU A 192 0.32 20.16 -3.59
CA LEU A 192 0.76 20.62 -4.92
C LEU A 192 0.43 19.58 -6.01
N SER A 193 0.64 18.30 -5.75
CA SER A 193 0.33 17.23 -6.70
C SER A 193 -1.17 17.18 -6.98
N TYR A 194 -2.02 17.25 -5.97
CA TYR A 194 -3.46 17.27 -6.17
C TYR A 194 -3.94 18.51 -6.91
N LYS A 195 -3.39 19.69 -6.61
CA LYS A 195 -3.68 20.92 -7.35
C LYS A 195 -3.27 20.83 -8.82
N LYS A 196 -2.11 20.23 -9.13
CA LYS A 196 -1.68 19.97 -10.52
C LYS A 196 -2.62 19.04 -11.27
N MET A 197 -3.22 18.06 -10.58
CA MET A 197 -4.24 17.18 -11.15
C MET A 197 -5.62 17.84 -11.29
N GLY A 198 -5.76 19.10 -10.88
CA GLY A 198 -7.02 19.87 -10.92
C GLY A 198 -7.97 19.57 -9.78
N MET A 199 -7.46 19.03 -8.66
CA MET A 199 -8.26 18.67 -7.50
C MET A 199 -8.30 19.79 -6.46
N THR A 200 -9.39 19.84 -5.68
CA THR A 200 -9.63 20.84 -4.63
C THR A 200 -9.34 20.24 -3.25
N VAL A 201 -8.21 20.62 -2.65
CA VAL A 201 -7.84 20.17 -1.28
C VAL A 201 -8.80 20.78 -0.25
N ILE A 202 -9.25 19.93 0.69
CA ILE A 202 -10.23 20.27 1.75
C ILE A 202 -9.67 20.12 3.18
N THR A 203 -8.41 19.77 3.33
CA THR A 203 -7.74 19.54 4.62
C THR A 203 -6.92 20.71 5.08
N ASP A 204 -6.67 20.81 6.40
CA ASP A 204 -5.85 21.82 7.03
C ASP A 204 -4.39 21.34 7.20
N ALA A 205 -3.52 22.32 7.53
CA ALA A 205 -2.11 22.06 7.80
C ALA A 205 -1.84 21.13 9.00
N LYS A 206 -2.82 20.99 9.90
CA LYS A 206 -2.72 20.15 11.11
C LYS A 206 -3.17 18.71 10.87
N ASP A 207 -3.87 18.45 9.75
CA ASP A 207 -4.35 17.10 9.44
C ASP A 207 -3.18 16.21 9.05
N SER A 208 -3.14 14.97 9.56
CA SER A 208 -2.15 13.95 9.19
C SER A 208 -2.48 13.26 7.86
N PHE A 209 -3.38 13.83 7.09
CA PHE A 209 -3.80 13.35 5.76
C PHE A 209 -4.10 14.53 4.85
N THR A 210 -4.18 14.27 3.57
CA THR A 210 -4.66 15.23 2.57
C THR A 210 -5.87 14.63 1.86
N ALA A 211 -6.99 15.36 1.85
CA ALA A 211 -8.21 14.95 1.16
C ALA A 211 -8.67 16.02 0.18
N THR A 212 -9.43 15.62 -0.85
CA THR A 212 -9.96 16.51 -1.88
C THR A 212 -11.47 16.33 -2.06
N LYS A 213 -12.15 17.36 -2.63
CA LYS A 213 -13.56 17.27 -3.01
C LYS A 213 -13.85 16.12 -3.98
N GLU A 214 -12.88 15.78 -4.81
CA GLU A 214 -12.93 14.70 -5.80
C GLU A 214 -12.72 13.30 -5.16
N ARG A 215 -12.75 13.24 -3.81
CA ARG A 215 -12.66 12.03 -2.99
C ARG A 215 -11.31 11.33 -3.05
N PHE A 216 -10.24 12.06 -3.33
CA PHE A 216 -8.89 11.57 -3.08
C PHE A 216 -8.53 11.73 -1.61
N TRP A 217 -7.79 10.74 -1.11
CA TRP A 217 -7.33 10.68 0.26
C TRP A 217 -5.92 10.12 0.30
N SER A 218 -5.04 10.72 1.10
CA SER A 218 -3.71 10.18 1.39
C SER A 218 -3.32 10.51 2.82
N GLN A 219 -3.28 9.49 3.65
CA GLN A 219 -2.78 9.59 5.02
C GLN A 219 -1.25 9.61 5.02
N ARG A 220 -0.67 10.36 5.94
CA ARG A 220 0.74 10.38 6.28
C ARG A 220 0.94 9.72 7.63
N PHE A 221 2.12 9.13 7.85
CA PHE A 221 2.39 8.32 9.03
C PHE A 221 3.69 8.76 9.70
N THR A 222 3.67 8.78 11.04
CA THR A 222 4.89 8.74 11.85
C THR A 222 5.20 7.31 12.26
N LYS A 223 6.42 7.05 12.76
CA LYS A 223 6.78 5.73 13.30
C LYS A 223 5.90 5.36 14.49
N GLU A 224 5.62 6.32 15.36
CA GLU A 224 4.75 6.15 16.53
C GLU A 224 3.34 5.74 16.12
N LYS A 225 2.80 6.35 15.07
CA LYS A 225 1.49 5.99 14.52
C LYS A 225 1.50 4.55 13.99
N ILE A 226 2.53 4.15 13.28
CA ILE A 226 2.69 2.76 12.82
C ILE A 226 2.77 1.80 14.01
N TYR A 227 3.57 2.11 15.03
CA TYR A 227 3.62 1.28 16.24
C TYR A 227 2.26 1.17 16.92
N SER A 228 1.44 2.22 16.94
CA SER A 228 0.09 2.17 17.53
C SER A 228 -0.87 1.28 16.73
N TYR A 229 -0.77 1.27 15.40
CA TYR A 229 -1.59 0.38 14.55
C TYR A 229 -1.17 -1.10 14.63
N PHE A 230 0.10 -1.35 14.94
CA PHE A 230 0.65 -2.70 15.10
C PHE A 230 0.99 -3.02 16.56
N GLU A 231 0.21 -2.53 17.53
CA GLU A 231 0.45 -2.76 18.97
C GLU A 231 0.46 -4.25 19.36
N PHE A 232 -0.19 -5.09 18.56
CA PHE A 232 -0.17 -6.55 18.72
C PHE A 232 1.13 -7.20 18.23
N VAL A 233 2.05 -6.43 17.65
CA VAL A 233 3.37 -6.88 17.16
C VAL A 233 4.45 -6.25 18.00
N LYS A 234 5.45 -7.02 18.43
CA LYS A 234 6.63 -6.48 19.11
C LYS A 234 7.37 -5.48 18.21
N GLN A 235 7.71 -4.30 18.73
CA GLN A 235 8.36 -3.24 17.97
C GLN A 235 9.65 -3.67 17.27
N GLU A 236 10.42 -4.60 17.87
CA GLU A 236 11.63 -5.19 17.28
C GLU A 236 11.39 -5.96 15.97
N LYS A 237 10.14 -6.29 15.67
CA LYS A 237 9.71 -6.95 14.43
C LYS A 237 9.31 -5.95 13.33
N ILE A 238 9.28 -4.66 13.65
CA ILE A 238 8.91 -3.59 12.74
C ILE A 238 10.16 -2.78 12.41
N SER A 239 10.46 -2.65 11.13
CA SER A 239 11.61 -1.85 10.65
C SER A 239 11.18 -0.86 9.59
N PHE A 240 11.91 0.25 9.51
CA PHE A 240 11.62 1.38 8.61
C PHE A 240 12.85 1.65 7.75
N THR A 241 12.65 1.77 6.46
CA THR A 241 13.69 2.11 5.48
C THR A 241 13.28 3.37 4.74
N PRO A 242 14.06 4.47 4.79
CA PRO A 242 13.80 5.64 3.95
C PRO A 242 13.90 5.28 2.46
N LEU A 243 12.98 5.78 1.64
CA LEU A 243 12.96 5.53 0.20
C LEU A 243 13.51 6.70 -0.62
N ASP A 244 13.73 7.85 0.03
CA ASP A 244 14.24 9.05 -0.62
C ASP A 244 15.08 9.89 0.35
N PRO A 245 16.00 10.73 -0.16
CA PRO A 245 16.86 11.55 0.68
C PRO A 245 16.15 12.75 1.33
N TYR A 246 14.90 13.04 0.93
CA TYR A 246 14.15 14.21 1.38
C TYR A 246 13.15 13.90 2.51
N ASN A 247 13.18 12.67 3.01
CA ASN A 247 12.26 12.20 4.07
C ASN A 247 10.78 12.33 3.68
N TYR A 248 10.46 11.95 2.45
CA TYR A 248 9.14 12.01 1.87
C TYR A 248 8.39 10.69 2.02
N ALA A 249 9.06 9.58 1.76
CA ALA A 249 8.50 8.24 1.81
C ALA A 249 9.40 7.27 2.58
N MET A 250 8.78 6.32 3.25
CA MET A 250 9.46 5.20 3.92
C MET A 250 8.79 3.88 3.54
N GLN A 251 9.58 2.82 3.58
CA GLN A 251 9.10 1.45 3.57
C GLN A 251 9.00 0.92 4.99
N ILE A 252 7.98 0.12 5.27
CA ILE A 252 7.75 -0.50 6.57
C ILE A 252 7.71 -2.00 6.36
N ARG A 253 8.52 -2.73 7.14
CA ARG A 253 8.60 -4.18 7.11
C ARG A 253 8.20 -4.75 8.47
N ILE A 254 7.23 -5.65 8.48
CA ILE A 254 6.67 -6.25 9.69
C ILE A 254 6.83 -7.77 9.60
N LYS A 255 7.64 -8.33 10.48
CA LYS A 255 7.93 -9.77 10.51
C LYS A 255 6.94 -10.50 11.41
N LYS A 256 6.43 -11.65 10.96
CA LYS A 256 5.61 -12.53 11.80
C LYS A 256 6.36 -12.89 13.07
N GLY A 257 5.70 -12.77 14.19
CA GLY A 257 6.20 -13.12 15.52
C GLY A 257 5.06 -13.68 16.37
N SER A 258 5.34 -13.94 17.64
CA SER A 258 4.29 -14.26 18.61
C SER A 258 3.41 -13.03 18.79
N ILE A 259 2.10 -13.21 18.70
CA ILE A 259 1.13 -12.13 18.99
C ILE A 259 1.24 -11.79 20.49
N LEU A 260 1.39 -10.52 20.80
CA LEU A 260 1.27 -10.04 22.15
C LEU A 260 -0.20 -10.24 22.58
N LYS A 261 -0.44 -11.02 23.63
CA LYS A 261 -1.78 -11.09 24.21
C LYS A 261 -2.09 -9.72 24.82
N PRO A 262 -3.26 -9.13 24.53
CA PRO A 262 -3.67 -7.94 25.27
C PRO A 262 -3.71 -8.28 26.76
N GLY A 263 -3.00 -7.45 27.58
CA GLY A 263 -3.00 -7.56 29.04
C GLY A 263 -4.35 -7.19 29.64
#